data_02928a1a7292f4fd9f8524c52ea99d85
#
_entry.id   02928a1a7292f4fd9f8524c52ea99d85
#
_cell.length_a   1.000
_cell.length_b   1.000
_cell.length_c   1.000
_cell.angle_alpha   90.00
_cell.angle_beta   90.00
_cell.angle_gamma   90.00
#
_symmetry.space_group_name_H-M   'P 1'
#
loop_
_entity.id
_entity.type
_entity.pdbx_description
1 polymer ?
#
loop_
_entity_poly.entity_id
_entity_poly.type
_entity_poly.pdbx_seq_one_letter_code
_entity_poly.pdbx_strand_id
1 'polypeptide(L)'
;MPAALTIAGSDSGGGAGIQADLKTFAAHGVYGTSAITALTAQNTVGVQGVHVVPDDFLQLQIESVVTDLGCDAVKTGMLANATLVEAVAAAVESLELPNLVVDPVMVAKSGDHLLDEEAVHALRWTLLRLARVVTPNIPEAEVLAKMSSLGIIELRRNR
;
A
#
# COMPACT_ATOMS: atom_id res chain seq x y z
N MET A 1 20.84 -5.55 -10.57
CA MET A 1 19.83 -6.27 -9.73
C MET A 1 18.61 -5.40 -9.72
N PRO A 2 17.43 -5.91 -10.03
CA PRO A 2 16.21 -5.08 -9.99
C PRO A 2 15.97 -4.55 -8.58
N ALA A 3 15.42 -3.34 -8.49
CA ALA A 3 15.11 -2.65 -7.24
C ALA A 3 13.60 -2.39 -7.12
N ALA A 4 13.03 -2.59 -5.93
CA ALA A 4 11.64 -2.30 -5.66
C ALA A 4 11.48 -1.49 -4.37
N LEU A 5 10.62 -0.47 -4.44
CA LEU A 5 10.25 0.35 -3.30
C LEU A 5 8.92 -0.13 -2.71
N THR A 6 8.85 -0.42 -1.43
CA THR A 6 7.58 -0.57 -0.72
C THR A 6 7.25 0.69 0.07
N ILE A 7 6.03 1.19 -0.10
CA ILE A 7 5.46 2.33 0.64
C ILE A 7 4.31 1.78 1.47
N ALA A 8 4.56 1.53 2.74
CA ALA A 8 3.58 0.85 3.61
C ALA A 8 3.88 1.06 5.10
N GLY A 9 2.96 0.63 5.93
CA GLY A 9 3.16 0.55 7.38
C GLY A 9 4.19 -0.50 7.75
N SER A 10 4.83 -0.29 8.89
CA SER A 10 5.74 -1.25 9.53
C SER A 10 4.93 -2.19 10.44
N ASP A 11 5.18 -3.48 10.35
CA ASP A 11 4.68 -4.51 11.30
C ASP A 11 5.82 -4.94 12.23
N SER A 12 5.73 -4.56 13.50
CA SER A 12 6.74 -4.95 14.50
C SER A 12 6.84 -6.46 14.72
N GLY A 13 5.75 -7.21 14.43
CA GLY A 13 5.74 -8.68 14.43
C GLY A 13 6.41 -9.31 13.22
N GLY A 14 6.65 -8.52 12.17
CA GLY A 14 7.41 -8.93 10.98
C GLY A 14 6.69 -9.85 10.00
N GLY A 15 5.37 -10.05 10.14
CA GLY A 15 4.55 -10.92 9.31
C GLY A 15 3.76 -10.22 8.21
N ALA A 16 3.72 -8.88 8.23
CA ALA A 16 3.01 -8.03 7.28
C ALA A 16 3.83 -6.77 6.97
N GLY A 17 3.21 -5.79 6.31
CA GLY A 17 3.79 -4.48 6.03
C GLY A 17 5.12 -4.54 5.30
N ILE A 18 5.95 -3.50 5.49
CA ILE A 18 7.26 -3.42 4.84
C ILE A 18 8.15 -4.63 5.13
N GLN A 19 8.04 -5.23 6.31
CA GLN A 19 8.87 -6.38 6.69
C GLN A 19 8.55 -7.61 5.83
N ALA A 20 7.29 -7.88 5.56
CA ALA A 20 6.89 -8.96 4.66
C ALA A 20 7.31 -8.67 3.21
N ASP A 21 7.14 -7.42 2.76
CA ASP A 21 7.51 -6.99 1.42
C ASP A 21 9.02 -7.14 1.19
N LEU A 22 9.85 -6.61 2.09
CA LEU A 22 11.31 -6.69 1.99
C LEU A 22 11.84 -8.13 2.00
N LYS A 23 11.24 -9.00 2.85
CA LYS A 23 11.56 -10.44 2.85
C LYS A 23 11.22 -11.10 1.52
N THR A 24 10.06 -10.74 0.96
CA THR A 24 9.61 -11.26 -0.34
C THR A 24 10.52 -10.78 -1.46
N PHE A 25 10.86 -9.49 -1.51
CA PHE A 25 11.79 -8.95 -2.49
C PHE A 25 13.15 -9.67 -2.42
N ALA A 26 13.70 -9.81 -1.22
CA ALA A 26 14.97 -10.51 -1.04
C ALA A 26 14.92 -11.99 -1.49
N ALA A 27 13.82 -12.70 -1.20
CA ALA A 27 13.62 -14.08 -1.63
C ALA A 27 13.55 -14.23 -3.16
N HIS A 28 13.16 -13.18 -3.87
CA HIS A 28 13.12 -13.12 -5.34
C HIS A 28 14.36 -12.46 -5.98
N GLY A 29 15.40 -12.19 -5.21
CA GLY A 29 16.64 -11.56 -5.73
C GLY A 29 16.44 -10.09 -6.14
N VAL A 30 15.47 -9.40 -5.55
CA VAL A 30 15.17 -8.00 -5.77
C VAL A 30 15.74 -7.17 -4.61
N TYR A 31 16.41 -6.08 -4.92
CA TYR A 31 16.84 -5.12 -3.90
C TYR A 31 15.64 -4.34 -3.38
N GLY A 32 15.29 -4.55 -2.12
CA GLY A 32 14.12 -3.92 -1.50
C GLY A 32 14.50 -2.64 -0.75
N THR A 33 13.78 -1.57 -1.06
CA THR A 33 13.83 -0.31 -0.31
C THR A 33 12.45 -0.02 0.30
N SER A 34 12.37 0.90 1.26
CA SER A 34 11.11 1.19 1.94
C SER A 34 10.93 2.66 2.28
N ALA A 35 9.67 3.13 2.21
CA ALA A 35 9.18 4.37 2.81
C ALA A 35 8.02 4.01 3.75
N ILE A 36 8.13 4.41 5.01
CA ILE A 36 7.23 3.97 6.07
C ILE A 36 6.10 4.99 6.25
N THR A 37 4.86 4.52 6.15
CA THR A 37 3.66 5.35 6.35
C THR A 37 3.21 5.43 7.81
N ALA A 38 3.42 4.36 8.55
CA ALA A 38 3.13 4.28 9.98
C ALA A 38 3.99 3.21 10.66
N LEU A 39 4.32 3.45 11.92
CA LEU A 39 4.88 2.43 12.80
C LEU A 39 3.74 1.77 13.56
N THR A 40 3.78 0.46 13.74
CA THR A 40 2.81 -0.26 14.57
C THR A 40 3.48 -0.94 15.76
N ALA A 41 2.75 -0.99 16.87
CA ALA A 41 2.98 -1.96 17.93
C ALA A 41 2.02 -3.13 17.63
N GLN A 42 2.52 -4.17 16.98
CA GLN A 42 1.72 -5.25 16.42
C GLN A 42 2.38 -6.60 16.67
N ASN A 43 1.54 -7.61 16.88
CA ASN A 43 1.94 -9.00 17.03
C ASN A 43 0.87 -9.94 16.42
N THR A 44 0.95 -11.25 16.68
CA THR A 44 0.00 -12.24 16.13
C THR A 44 -1.40 -12.16 16.73
N VAL A 45 -1.57 -11.41 17.81
CA VAL A 45 -2.86 -11.24 18.52
C VAL A 45 -3.62 -10.01 17.99
N GLY A 46 -2.91 -8.97 17.54
CA GLY A 46 -3.54 -7.75 17.03
C GLY A 46 -2.60 -6.55 16.96
N VAL A 47 -3.18 -5.39 16.67
CA VAL A 47 -2.51 -4.10 16.62
C VAL A 47 -2.83 -3.33 17.91
N GLN A 48 -1.82 -3.09 18.75
CA GLN A 48 -1.96 -2.39 20.03
C GLN A 48 -1.78 -0.88 19.91
N GLY A 49 -1.11 -0.41 18.85
CA GLY A 49 -0.89 1.01 18.61
C GLY A 49 -0.38 1.30 17.21
N VAL A 50 -0.71 2.49 16.71
CA VAL A 50 -0.27 2.99 15.40
C VAL A 50 0.24 4.40 15.57
N HIS A 51 1.44 4.67 15.04
CA HIS A 51 2.02 6.00 14.97
C HIS A 51 2.20 6.38 13.49
N VAL A 52 1.34 7.26 13.00
CA VAL A 52 1.35 7.70 11.61
C VAL A 52 2.53 8.64 11.38
N VAL A 53 3.24 8.42 10.29
CA VAL A 53 4.34 9.31 9.86
C VAL A 53 3.75 10.56 9.19
N PRO A 54 4.28 11.76 9.44
CA PRO A 54 3.89 12.97 8.71
C PRO A 54 4.10 12.82 7.19
N ASP A 55 3.21 13.42 6.41
CA ASP A 55 3.22 13.32 4.94
C ASP A 55 4.47 13.94 4.31
N ASP A 56 4.95 15.06 4.84
CA ASP A 56 6.21 15.68 4.41
C ASP A 56 7.42 14.76 4.65
N PHE A 57 7.43 14.05 5.77
CA PHE A 57 8.50 13.08 6.05
C PHE A 57 8.37 11.82 5.20
N LEU A 58 7.15 11.38 4.87
CA LEU A 58 6.95 10.28 3.92
C LEU A 58 7.49 10.65 2.54
N GLN A 59 7.20 11.85 2.04
CA GLN A 59 7.76 12.36 0.78
C GLN A 59 9.28 12.36 0.81
N LEU A 60 9.87 12.87 1.89
CA LEU A 60 11.33 12.90 2.05
C LEU A 60 11.96 11.50 2.01
N GLN A 61 11.30 10.48 2.60
CA GLN A 61 11.76 9.09 2.52
C GLN A 61 11.75 8.59 1.06
N ILE A 62 10.66 8.84 0.33
CA ILE A 62 10.52 8.42 -1.07
C ILE A 62 11.59 9.09 -1.94
N GLU A 63 11.71 10.41 -1.85
CA GLU A 63 12.70 11.19 -2.59
C GLU A 63 14.13 10.72 -2.30
N SER A 64 14.49 10.55 -1.03
CA SER A 64 15.82 10.11 -0.62
C SER A 64 16.22 8.77 -1.22
N VAL A 65 15.26 7.84 -1.32
CA VAL A 65 15.51 6.51 -1.90
C VAL A 65 15.56 6.58 -3.42
N VAL A 66 14.58 7.23 -4.03
CA VAL A 66 14.41 7.20 -5.50
C VAL A 66 15.49 8.00 -6.22
N THR A 67 15.92 9.13 -5.65
CA THR A 67 16.95 9.98 -6.29
C THR A 67 18.35 9.38 -6.25
N ASP A 68 18.65 8.53 -5.28
CA ASP A 68 19.97 7.87 -5.15
C ASP A 68 19.97 6.44 -5.71
N LEU A 69 19.02 5.61 -5.26
CA LEU A 69 18.99 4.18 -5.60
C LEU A 69 18.09 3.87 -6.81
N GLY A 70 17.10 4.73 -7.10
CA GLY A 70 16.08 4.45 -8.08
C GLY A 70 15.15 3.30 -7.67
N CYS A 71 14.18 2.98 -8.55
CA CYS A 71 13.37 1.77 -8.42
C CYS A 71 12.85 1.33 -9.78
N ASP A 72 12.68 0.03 -9.98
CA ASP A 72 12.09 -0.56 -11.19
C ASP A 72 10.58 -0.82 -11.02
N ALA A 73 10.12 -0.88 -9.77
CA ALA A 73 8.71 -1.03 -9.40
C ALA A 73 8.44 -0.46 -8.01
N VAL A 74 7.20 -0.06 -7.79
CA VAL A 74 6.70 0.43 -6.49
C VAL A 74 5.50 -0.41 -6.05
N LYS A 75 5.48 -0.81 -4.79
CA LYS A 75 4.31 -1.44 -4.15
C LYS A 75 3.82 -0.55 -3.02
N THR A 76 2.53 -0.29 -2.95
CA THR A 76 1.92 0.31 -1.77
C THR A 76 1.16 -0.74 -0.95
N GLY A 77 1.21 -0.60 0.37
CA GLY A 77 0.38 -1.36 1.30
C GLY A 77 -0.52 -0.43 2.11
N MET A 78 -0.56 -0.59 3.45
CA MET A 78 -1.35 0.28 4.32
C MET A 78 -0.83 1.73 4.30
N LEU A 79 -1.69 2.68 3.96
CA LEU A 79 -1.36 4.11 3.84
C LEU A 79 -1.93 4.99 4.97
N ALA A 80 -2.67 4.39 5.91
CA ALA A 80 -3.19 4.96 7.14
C ALA A 80 -4.32 6.02 6.99
N ASN A 81 -4.21 7.02 6.12
CA ASN A 81 -5.20 8.08 5.95
C ASN A 81 -5.20 8.69 4.55
N ALA A 82 -6.18 9.56 4.25
CA ALA A 82 -6.34 10.21 2.96
C ALA A 82 -5.13 11.09 2.59
N THR A 83 -4.58 11.84 3.52
CA THR A 83 -3.43 12.73 3.29
C THR A 83 -2.21 11.94 2.80
N LEU A 84 -1.93 10.77 3.39
CA LEU A 84 -0.83 9.92 2.94
C LEU A 84 -1.12 9.26 1.59
N VAL A 85 -2.36 8.90 1.30
CA VAL A 85 -2.75 8.41 -0.03
C VAL A 85 -2.48 9.46 -1.10
N GLU A 86 -2.87 10.70 -0.86
CA GLU A 86 -2.65 11.83 -1.76
C GLU A 86 -1.15 12.16 -1.91
N ALA A 87 -0.39 12.14 -0.81
CA ALA A 87 1.06 12.36 -0.84
C ALA A 87 1.77 11.28 -1.67
N VAL A 88 1.38 10.02 -1.54
CA VAL A 88 1.93 8.92 -2.37
C VAL A 88 1.56 9.10 -3.83
N ALA A 89 0.31 9.45 -4.14
CA ALA A 89 -0.10 9.69 -5.53
C ALA A 89 0.70 10.84 -6.15
N ALA A 90 0.89 11.95 -5.43
CA ALA A 90 1.71 13.07 -5.87
C ALA A 90 3.18 12.67 -6.10
N ALA A 91 3.76 11.86 -5.23
CA ALA A 91 5.12 11.36 -5.40
C ALA A 91 5.25 10.44 -6.63
N VAL A 92 4.25 9.55 -6.86
CA VAL A 92 4.22 8.68 -8.04
C VAL A 92 4.23 9.48 -9.33
N GLU A 93 3.44 10.56 -9.41
CA GLU A 93 3.37 11.43 -10.58
C GLU A 93 4.62 12.30 -10.73
N SER A 94 5.04 12.99 -9.67
CA SER A 94 6.15 13.96 -9.74
C SER A 94 7.52 13.33 -9.96
N LEU A 95 7.74 12.12 -9.44
CA LEU A 95 8.98 11.36 -9.59
C LEU A 95 8.88 10.31 -10.71
N GLU A 96 7.77 10.27 -11.45
CA GLU A 96 7.52 9.31 -12.54
C GLU A 96 7.79 7.86 -12.13
N LEU A 97 7.31 7.46 -10.94
CA LEU A 97 7.60 6.15 -10.37
C LEU A 97 7.01 5.02 -11.22
N PRO A 98 7.83 4.03 -11.64
CA PRO A 98 7.39 3.02 -12.58
C PRO A 98 6.62 1.88 -11.91
N ASN A 99 5.79 1.19 -12.71
CA ASN A 99 5.21 -0.12 -12.36
C ASN A 99 4.55 -0.17 -10.99
N LEU A 100 3.66 0.79 -10.70
CA LEU A 100 2.95 0.87 -9.43
C LEU A 100 2.01 -0.33 -9.24
N VAL A 101 2.19 -1.04 -8.14
CA VAL A 101 1.30 -2.10 -7.64
C VAL A 101 0.62 -1.60 -6.36
N VAL A 102 -0.70 -1.48 -6.37
CA VAL A 102 -1.48 -1.03 -5.21
C VAL A 102 -2.15 -2.22 -4.53
N ASP A 103 -1.73 -2.51 -3.32
CA ASP A 103 -2.41 -3.41 -2.40
C ASP A 103 -3.33 -2.55 -1.51
N PRO A 104 -4.66 -2.55 -1.75
CA PRO A 104 -5.58 -1.61 -1.14
C PRO A 104 -6.00 -2.07 0.26
N VAL A 105 -5.05 -2.17 1.17
CA VAL A 105 -5.26 -2.64 2.54
C VAL A 105 -6.22 -1.73 3.29
N MET A 106 -7.43 -2.22 3.60
CA MET A 106 -8.48 -1.45 4.27
C MET A 106 -8.81 -1.97 5.67
N VAL A 107 -8.62 -3.27 5.89
CA VAL A 107 -8.96 -3.94 7.14
C VAL A 107 -7.83 -4.87 7.55
N ALA A 108 -7.42 -4.80 8.81
CA ALA A 108 -6.45 -5.74 9.37
C ALA A 108 -7.03 -7.15 9.49
N LYS A 109 -6.19 -8.17 9.56
CA LYS A 109 -6.63 -9.56 9.83
C LYS A 109 -7.40 -9.71 11.15
N SER A 110 -7.17 -8.82 12.11
CA SER A 110 -7.92 -8.71 13.36
C SER A 110 -9.35 -8.18 13.19
N GLY A 111 -9.71 -7.64 12.01
CA GLY A 111 -10.99 -6.98 11.73
C GLY A 111 -10.99 -5.48 11.98
N ASP A 112 -9.89 -4.90 12.43
CA ASP A 112 -9.77 -3.46 12.63
C ASP A 112 -9.76 -2.71 11.30
N HIS A 113 -10.59 -1.67 11.19
CA HIS A 113 -10.59 -0.78 10.03
C HIS A 113 -9.30 0.06 10.03
N LEU A 114 -8.53 -0.05 8.97
CA LEU A 114 -7.26 0.66 8.78
C LEU A 114 -7.40 1.92 7.93
N LEU A 115 -8.50 2.05 7.20
CA LEU A 115 -8.83 3.22 6.39
C LEU A 115 -10.27 3.66 6.70
N ASP A 116 -10.47 4.96 6.83
CA ASP A 116 -11.77 5.60 6.87
C ASP A 116 -12.35 5.82 5.46
N GLU A 117 -13.59 6.32 5.37
CA GLU A 117 -14.27 6.56 4.08
C GLU A 117 -13.53 7.58 3.20
N GLU A 118 -12.92 8.59 3.80
CA GLU A 118 -12.17 9.64 3.09
C GLU A 118 -10.91 9.05 2.46
N ALA A 119 -10.18 8.22 3.19
CA ALA A 119 -9.01 7.52 2.67
C ALA A 119 -9.37 6.52 1.57
N VAL A 120 -10.48 5.80 1.68
CA VAL A 120 -10.99 4.91 0.62
C VAL A 120 -11.37 5.71 -0.62
N HIS A 121 -11.97 6.89 -0.45
CA HIS A 121 -12.29 7.79 -1.56
C HIS A 121 -11.01 8.28 -2.25
N ALA A 122 -10.04 8.79 -1.50
CA ALA A 122 -8.76 9.22 -2.04
C ALA A 122 -8.05 8.07 -2.78
N LEU A 123 -7.97 6.88 -2.17
CA LEU A 123 -7.38 5.70 -2.78
C LEU A 123 -8.01 5.39 -4.15
N ARG A 124 -9.34 5.37 -4.22
CA ARG A 124 -10.09 5.06 -5.45
C ARG A 124 -9.86 6.07 -6.57
N TRP A 125 -9.88 7.35 -6.24
CA TRP A 125 -9.93 8.41 -7.24
C TRP A 125 -8.59 9.04 -7.57
N THR A 126 -7.56 8.80 -6.76
CA THR A 126 -6.21 9.26 -7.02
C THR A 126 -5.27 8.09 -7.33
N LEU A 127 -4.90 7.30 -6.34
CA LEU A 127 -3.81 6.32 -6.44
C LEU A 127 -4.13 5.13 -7.36
N LEU A 128 -5.37 4.58 -7.30
CA LEU A 128 -5.73 3.43 -8.15
C LEU A 128 -5.69 3.74 -9.65
N ARG A 129 -5.85 4.99 -10.04
CA ARG A 129 -5.77 5.42 -11.44
C ARG A 129 -4.35 5.37 -11.99
N LEU A 130 -3.35 5.45 -11.12
CA LEU A 130 -1.93 5.39 -11.44
C LEU A 130 -1.41 3.95 -11.43
N ALA A 131 -2.18 3.02 -10.85
CA ALA A 131 -1.77 1.65 -10.66
C ALA A 131 -1.68 0.86 -11.97
N ARG A 132 -0.57 0.17 -12.18
CA ARG A 132 -0.44 -0.87 -13.21
C ARG A 132 -1.16 -2.16 -12.81
N VAL A 133 -1.14 -2.49 -11.52
CA VAL A 133 -1.78 -3.66 -10.93
C VAL A 133 -2.41 -3.29 -9.61
N VAL A 134 -3.59 -3.83 -9.33
CA VAL A 134 -4.27 -3.71 -8.03
C VAL A 134 -4.54 -5.12 -7.50
N THR A 135 -4.26 -5.37 -6.22
CA THR A 135 -4.33 -6.71 -5.61
C THR A 135 -5.35 -6.80 -4.47
N PRO A 136 -6.62 -6.41 -4.66
CA PRO A 136 -7.63 -6.46 -3.61
C PRO A 136 -8.01 -7.90 -3.26
N ASN A 137 -8.21 -8.18 -1.99
CA ASN A 137 -8.98 -9.34 -1.55
C ASN A 137 -10.48 -9.14 -1.88
N ILE A 138 -11.34 -10.16 -1.65
CA ILE A 138 -12.76 -10.07 -2.00
C ILE A 138 -13.48 -8.93 -1.26
N PRO A 139 -13.38 -8.78 0.07
CA PRO A 139 -13.97 -7.64 0.79
C PRO A 139 -13.50 -6.27 0.27
N GLU A 140 -12.22 -6.11 0.01
CA GLU A 140 -11.66 -4.88 -0.56
C GLU A 140 -12.19 -4.61 -1.97
N ALA A 141 -12.30 -5.63 -2.80
CA ALA A 141 -12.87 -5.51 -4.14
C ALA A 141 -14.35 -5.08 -4.09
N GLU A 142 -15.14 -5.60 -3.15
CA GLU A 142 -16.52 -5.19 -2.93
C GLU A 142 -16.63 -3.70 -2.56
N VAL A 143 -15.80 -3.25 -1.63
CA VAL A 143 -15.75 -1.83 -1.23
C VAL A 143 -15.34 -0.96 -2.41
N LEU A 144 -14.30 -1.34 -3.14
CA LEU A 144 -13.79 -0.56 -4.28
C LEU A 144 -14.79 -0.52 -5.44
N ALA A 145 -15.46 -1.62 -5.74
CA ALA A 145 -16.44 -1.70 -6.82
C ALA A 145 -17.82 -1.15 -6.43
N LYS A 146 -18.08 -0.92 -5.13
CA LYS A 146 -19.42 -0.68 -4.57
C LYS A 146 -20.43 -1.77 -4.98
N MET A 147 -19.97 -3.02 -5.04
CA MET A 147 -20.76 -4.19 -5.45
C MET A 147 -20.58 -5.29 -4.40
N SER A 148 -21.60 -6.10 -4.23
CA SER A 148 -21.47 -7.34 -3.45
C SER A 148 -20.66 -8.40 -4.20
N SER A 149 -20.09 -9.35 -3.49
CA SER A 149 -19.35 -10.49 -4.07
C SER A 149 -20.19 -11.29 -5.08
N LEU A 150 -21.51 -11.39 -4.85
CA LEU A 150 -22.45 -12.00 -5.78
C LEU A 150 -22.49 -11.27 -7.13
N GLY A 151 -22.53 -9.93 -7.13
CA GLY A 151 -22.49 -9.14 -8.37
C GLY A 151 -21.18 -9.27 -9.13
N ILE A 152 -20.05 -9.40 -8.44
CA ILE A 152 -18.74 -9.62 -9.07
C ILE A 152 -18.66 -11.00 -9.74
N ILE A 153 -19.25 -12.03 -9.13
CA ILE A 153 -19.30 -13.40 -9.69
C ILE A 153 -20.21 -13.45 -10.92
N GLU A 154 -21.34 -12.77 -10.91
CA GLU A 154 -22.25 -12.72 -12.07
C GLU A 154 -21.60 -12.03 -13.29
N LEU A 155 -20.84 -10.94 -13.08
CA LEU A 155 -20.11 -10.30 -14.16
C LEU A 155 -19.05 -11.20 -14.81
N ARG A 156 -18.46 -12.13 -14.06
CA ARG A 156 -17.51 -13.12 -14.59
C ARG A 156 -18.18 -14.24 -15.40
N ARG A 157 -19.43 -14.56 -15.11
CA ARG A 157 -20.19 -15.60 -15.84
C ARG A 157 -20.74 -15.15 -17.18
N ASN A 158 -20.90 -13.83 -17.36
CA ASN A 158 -21.49 -13.24 -18.57
C ASN A 158 -20.44 -12.71 -19.56
N ARG A 159 -19.19 -13.09 -19.40
CA ARG A 159 -18.09 -12.86 -20.36
C ARG A 159 -17.52 -14.20 -20.84
#